data_5e7ae2ad56454b5c6d57337302e489a9
#
_entry.id   5e7ae2ad56454b5c6d57337302e489a9
#
_cell.length_a   1.000
_cell.length_b   1.000
_cell.length_c   1.000
_cell.angle_alpha   90.00
_cell.angle_beta   90.00
_cell.angle_gamma   90.00
#
_symmetry.space_group_name_H-M   'P 1'
#
loop_
_entity.id
_entity.type
_entity.pdbx_description
1 polymer ?
#
loop_
_entity_poly.entity_id
_entity_poly.type
_entity_poly.pdbx_seq_one_letter_code
_entity_poly.pdbx_strand_id
1 'polypeptide(L)'
;VARLVVVSFRLGGTDGVSIEAAKWQRAFEQLGHVVTSVAGEGVCDVVLPGLSIGATTAPTLDQLRDALRDADLVVVENLASLPLNVSARDILYQALEGRRALFHHHDLAWQREHLAHLGGPLDADQWRHVAINQRSVDELHERGIEAELVYNSFDCDPPRGDRVTTRHALGLDDERLVVMPTRALARKNVAGALELCRQLDALLWLLGPSEDGYEAELDRLLEGSTVPVLRGLVVGDVHDAYAASDLVVMPSTWEGFGNPVLESVTHERPLALFWYPVALEIAAYGFTFFGLD
;
A
#
# COMPACT_ATOMS: atom_id res chain seq x y z
N VAL A 1 15.86 -11.65 22.65
CA VAL A 1 15.82 -11.93 21.22
C VAL A 1 14.66 -12.88 20.94
N ALA A 2 13.70 -12.49 20.14
CA ALA A 2 12.61 -13.34 19.67
C ALA A 2 12.78 -13.63 18.18
N ARG A 3 12.19 -14.72 17.70
CA ARG A 3 12.10 -15.05 16.29
C ARG A 3 10.72 -14.67 15.79
N LEU A 4 10.65 -13.77 14.82
CA LEU A 4 9.42 -13.31 14.22
C LEU A 4 9.33 -13.85 12.79
N VAL A 5 8.11 -14.25 12.40
CA VAL A 5 7.83 -14.62 11.01
C VAL A 5 6.77 -13.69 10.47
N VAL A 6 7.10 -12.95 9.40
CA VAL A 6 6.17 -12.07 8.68
C VAL A 6 5.54 -12.82 7.53
N VAL A 7 4.21 -12.90 7.49
CA VAL A 7 3.45 -13.66 6.48
C VAL A 7 2.55 -12.75 5.67
N SER A 8 2.60 -12.85 4.34
CA SER A 8 1.76 -12.06 3.42
C SER A 8 1.43 -12.83 2.14
N PHE A 9 0.53 -12.29 1.32
CA PHE A 9 0.33 -12.76 -0.05
C PHE A 9 1.58 -12.57 -0.90
N ARG A 10 2.19 -11.37 -0.81
CA ARG A 10 3.43 -10.99 -1.48
C ARG A 10 4.22 -10.03 -0.60
N LEU A 11 5.54 -10.04 -0.78
CA LEU A 11 6.47 -9.13 -0.10
C LEU A 11 7.54 -8.64 -1.08
N GLY A 12 8.24 -7.57 -0.71
CA GLY A 12 9.34 -7.01 -1.52
C GLY A 12 8.89 -6.28 -2.78
N GLY A 13 7.59 -5.99 -2.92
CA GLY A 13 7.04 -5.18 -4.00
C GLY A 13 7.00 -3.69 -3.67
N THR A 14 6.45 -2.90 -4.60
CA THR A 14 6.26 -1.45 -4.47
C THR A 14 4.85 -1.08 -4.00
N ASP A 15 4.03 -2.06 -3.65
CA ASP A 15 2.71 -1.81 -3.07
C ASP A 15 2.81 -1.41 -1.59
N GLY A 16 1.77 -0.72 -1.08
CA GLY A 16 1.77 -0.17 0.27
C GLY A 16 1.97 -1.21 1.38
N VAL A 17 1.43 -2.43 1.22
CA VAL A 17 1.61 -3.52 2.19
C VAL A 17 3.06 -3.99 2.22
N SER A 18 3.66 -4.24 1.05
CA SER A 18 5.06 -4.67 0.94
C SER A 18 6.03 -3.62 1.50
N ILE A 19 5.78 -2.33 1.23
CA ILE A 19 6.61 -1.23 1.73
C ILE A 19 6.53 -1.15 3.26
N GLU A 20 5.33 -1.20 3.83
CA GLU A 20 5.14 -1.09 5.27
C GLU A 20 5.65 -2.33 6.01
N ALA A 21 5.40 -3.54 5.48
CA ALA A 21 5.97 -4.78 6.01
C ALA A 21 7.50 -4.73 6.08
N ALA A 22 8.17 -4.17 5.07
CA ALA A 22 9.62 -4.02 5.08
C ALA A 22 10.10 -3.02 6.15
N LYS A 23 9.33 -1.97 6.47
CA LYS A 23 9.65 -1.04 7.57
C LYS A 23 9.50 -1.74 8.93
N TRP A 24 8.44 -2.51 9.12
CA TRP A 24 8.22 -3.29 10.33
C TRP A 24 9.31 -4.34 10.54
N GLN A 25 9.70 -5.07 9.49
CA GLN A 25 10.81 -6.04 9.57
C GLN A 25 12.10 -5.35 10.04
N ARG A 26 12.48 -4.23 9.41
CA ARG A 26 13.65 -3.45 9.84
C ARG A 26 13.56 -2.96 11.28
N ALA A 27 12.37 -2.51 11.72
CA ALA A 27 12.16 -2.07 13.09
C ALA A 27 12.35 -3.22 14.09
N PHE A 28 11.83 -4.39 13.81
CA PHE A 28 12.04 -5.58 14.65
C PHE A 28 13.52 -6.01 14.69
N GLU A 29 14.22 -5.97 13.57
CA GLU A 29 15.66 -6.25 13.49
C GLU A 29 16.48 -5.24 14.32
N GLN A 30 16.15 -3.94 14.23
CA GLN A 30 16.78 -2.88 15.03
C GLN A 30 16.54 -3.07 16.55
N LEU A 31 15.41 -3.65 16.92
CA LEU A 31 15.11 -4.05 18.31
C LEU A 31 15.85 -5.33 18.73
N GLY A 32 16.64 -5.92 17.84
CA GLY A 32 17.47 -7.10 18.12
C GLY A 32 16.73 -8.44 17.96
N HIS A 33 15.61 -8.46 17.26
CA HIS A 33 14.90 -9.69 16.95
C HIS A 33 15.45 -10.33 15.65
N VAL A 34 15.18 -11.61 15.45
CA VAL A 34 15.44 -12.31 14.18
C VAL A 34 14.13 -12.36 13.42
N VAL A 35 14.14 -11.83 12.19
CA VAL A 35 12.94 -11.78 11.35
C VAL A 35 13.13 -12.68 10.13
N THR A 36 12.12 -13.46 9.82
CA THR A 36 12.02 -14.28 8.61
C THR A 36 10.73 -13.94 7.90
N SER A 37 10.75 -13.87 6.58
CA SER A 37 9.62 -13.53 5.75
C SER A 37 9.10 -14.73 4.96
N VAL A 38 7.76 -14.89 4.92
CA VAL A 38 7.06 -15.96 4.19
C VAL A 38 5.99 -15.33 3.31
N ALA A 39 6.02 -15.59 2.02
CA ALA A 39 4.99 -15.04 1.13
C ALA A 39 4.66 -15.99 -0.02
N GLY A 40 3.53 -15.73 -0.69
CA GLY A 40 3.14 -16.46 -1.89
C GLY A 40 4.01 -16.13 -3.09
N GLU A 41 4.50 -14.89 -3.16
CA GLU A 41 5.32 -14.37 -4.25
C GLU A 41 6.14 -13.16 -3.80
N GLY A 42 7.09 -12.75 -4.64
CA GLY A 42 7.94 -11.59 -4.45
C GLY A 42 9.29 -11.92 -3.80
N VAL A 43 9.88 -10.96 -3.10
CA VAL A 43 11.18 -11.11 -2.43
C VAL A 43 10.95 -11.40 -0.96
N CYS A 44 11.18 -12.66 -0.57
CA CYS A 44 11.03 -13.16 0.80
C CYS A 44 11.95 -14.36 1.03
N ASP A 45 12.16 -14.74 2.31
CA ASP A 45 13.05 -15.85 2.68
C ASP A 45 12.45 -17.20 2.32
N VAL A 46 11.13 -17.36 2.47
CA VAL A 46 10.41 -18.59 2.14
C VAL A 46 9.25 -18.26 1.20
N VAL A 47 9.27 -18.84 0.01
CA VAL A 47 8.17 -18.71 -0.96
C VAL A 47 7.24 -19.93 -0.82
N LEU A 48 5.97 -19.66 -0.48
CA LEU A 48 4.87 -20.63 -0.49
C LEU A 48 3.83 -20.18 -1.52
N PRO A 49 3.93 -20.62 -2.79
CA PRO A 49 3.09 -20.09 -3.88
C PRO A 49 1.59 -20.18 -3.62
N GLY A 50 1.14 -21.12 -2.81
CA GLY A 50 -0.25 -21.25 -2.41
C GLY A 50 -0.79 -20.09 -1.58
N LEU A 51 0.05 -19.20 -1.04
CA LEU A 51 -0.37 -17.96 -0.36
C LEU A 51 -0.71 -16.83 -1.33
N SER A 52 -0.20 -16.84 -2.57
CA SER A 52 -0.43 -15.74 -3.52
C SER A 52 -1.92 -15.57 -3.84
N ILE A 53 -2.31 -14.36 -4.21
CA ILE A 53 -3.70 -14.00 -4.53
C ILE A 53 -4.25 -14.85 -5.68
N GLY A 54 -3.44 -15.08 -6.71
CA GLY A 54 -3.82 -15.88 -7.90
C GLY A 54 -3.63 -17.39 -7.75
N ALA A 55 -3.27 -17.89 -6.57
CA ALA A 55 -3.00 -19.34 -6.41
C ALA A 55 -4.27 -20.17 -6.57
N THR A 56 -4.16 -21.21 -7.39
CA THR A 56 -5.25 -22.19 -7.61
C THR A 56 -5.34 -23.24 -6.50
N THR A 57 -4.29 -23.37 -5.69
CA THR A 57 -4.20 -24.34 -4.58
C THR A 57 -3.55 -23.66 -3.40
N ALA A 58 -4.24 -23.66 -2.25
CA ALA A 58 -3.67 -23.16 -1.01
C ALA A 58 -2.47 -23.99 -0.53
N PRO A 59 -1.57 -23.45 0.31
CA PRO A 59 -0.54 -24.26 0.93
C PRO A 59 -1.16 -25.31 1.82
N THR A 60 -0.47 -26.43 2.02
CA THR A 60 -0.92 -27.41 3.02
C THR A 60 -0.66 -26.87 4.43
N LEU A 61 -1.44 -27.37 5.39
CA LEU A 61 -1.25 -27.01 6.80
C LEU A 61 0.19 -27.33 7.29
N ASP A 62 0.76 -28.46 6.84
CA ASP A 62 2.12 -28.85 7.20
C ASP A 62 3.16 -27.90 6.63
N GLN A 63 3.00 -27.45 5.38
CA GLN A 63 3.90 -26.45 4.78
C GLN A 63 3.91 -25.14 5.58
N LEU A 64 2.72 -24.65 5.98
CA LEU A 64 2.65 -23.46 6.82
C LEU A 64 3.21 -23.68 8.22
N ARG A 65 2.86 -24.79 8.87
CA ARG A 65 3.43 -25.13 10.20
C ARG A 65 4.93 -25.24 10.18
N ASP A 66 5.50 -25.80 9.11
CA ASP A 66 6.94 -25.90 8.93
C ASP A 66 7.59 -24.52 8.75
N ALA A 67 7.00 -23.64 7.94
CA ALA A 67 7.49 -22.28 7.74
C ALA A 67 7.39 -21.42 9.01
N LEU A 68 6.42 -21.71 9.90
CA LEU A 68 6.19 -21.00 11.17
C LEU A 68 6.81 -21.72 12.38
N ARG A 69 7.51 -22.83 12.20
CA ARG A 69 7.91 -23.74 13.28
C ARG A 69 8.61 -23.03 14.44
N ASP A 70 9.60 -22.20 14.12
CA ASP A 70 10.48 -21.56 15.07
C ASP A 70 10.01 -20.14 15.48
N ALA A 71 8.81 -19.73 15.08
CA ALA A 71 8.28 -18.41 15.39
C ALA A 71 7.83 -18.30 16.86
N ASP A 72 8.37 -17.33 17.56
CA ASP A 72 7.85 -16.85 18.85
C ASP A 72 6.62 -15.94 18.66
N LEU A 73 6.55 -15.25 17.51
CA LEU A 73 5.45 -14.41 17.09
C LEU A 73 5.31 -14.46 15.57
N VAL A 74 4.09 -14.60 15.09
CA VAL A 74 3.76 -14.50 13.66
C VAL A 74 3.11 -13.14 13.39
N VAL A 75 3.64 -12.36 12.45
CA VAL A 75 3.06 -11.09 11.99
C VAL A 75 2.35 -11.35 10.65
N VAL A 76 1.06 -11.11 10.61
CA VAL A 76 0.21 -11.38 9.43
C VAL A 76 -0.12 -10.06 8.74
N GLU A 77 0.50 -9.84 7.59
CA GLU A 77 0.32 -8.64 6.79
C GLU A 77 -0.88 -8.78 5.85
N ASN A 78 -1.99 -8.15 6.18
CA ASN A 78 -3.21 -8.00 5.39
C ASN A 78 -3.92 -9.30 4.93
N LEU A 79 -3.31 -10.45 5.05
CA LEU A 79 -3.82 -11.72 4.50
C LEU A 79 -5.16 -12.15 5.13
N ALA A 80 -5.37 -11.80 6.39
CA ALA A 80 -6.61 -12.08 7.12
C ALA A 80 -7.65 -10.95 6.98
N SER A 81 -7.21 -9.72 6.83
CA SER A 81 -8.05 -8.52 6.77
C SER A 81 -8.76 -8.36 5.43
N LEU A 82 -8.01 -8.61 4.36
CA LEU A 82 -8.50 -8.58 2.98
C LEU A 82 -8.19 -9.94 2.33
N PRO A 83 -9.00 -10.98 2.62
CA PRO A 83 -8.65 -12.35 2.28
C PRO A 83 -8.90 -12.65 0.80
N LEU A 84 -8.12 -12.08 -0.09
CA LEU A 84 -8.21 -12.29 -1.55
C LEU A 84 -7.88 -13.73 -1.97
N ASN A 85 -7.29 -14.52 -1.06
CA ASN A 85 -7.16 -15.97 -1.14
C ASN A 85 -7.76 -16.60 0.14
N VAL A 86 -9.05 -16.85 0.12
CA VAL A 86 -9.81 -17.36 1.27
C VAL A 86 -9.27 -18.69 1.78
N SER A 87 -8.91 -19.60 0.87
CA SER A 87 -8.37 -20.91 1.27
C SER A 87 -7.02 -20.78 1.99
N ALA A 88 -6.15 -19.87 1.54
CA ALA A 88 -4.88 -19.59 2.22
C ALA A 88 -5.10 -19.00 3.60
N ARG A 89 -6.04 -18.06 3.75
CA ARG A 89 -6.44 -17.51 5.05
C ARG A 89 -6.90 -18.61 6.02
N ASP A 90 -7.76 -19.50 5.55
CA ASP A 90 -8.35 -20.54 6.42
C ASP A 90 -7.28 -21.54 6.90
N ILE A 91 -6.33 -21.89 6.04
CA ILE A 91 -5.18 -22.72 6.43
C ILE A 91 -4.24 -21.96 7.38
N LEU A 92 -4.05 -20.65 7.16
CA LEU A 92 -3.25 -19.82 8.07
C LEU A 92 -3.85 -19.80 9.48
N TYR A 93 -5.15 -19.62 9.62
CA TYR A 93 -5.80 -19.67 10.94
C TYR A 93 -5.57 -21.02 11.65
N GLN A 94 -5.68 -22.14 10.93
CA GLN A 94 -5.37 -23.47 11.49
C GLN A 94 -3.90 -23.60 11.91
N ALA A 95 -2.97 -22.99 11.17
CA ALA A 95 -1.55 -23.00 11.51
C ALA A 95 -1.23 -22.11 12.72
N LEU A 96 -2.06 -21.09 12.99
CA LEU A 96 -1.93 -20.16 14.10
C LEU A 96 -2.60 -20.61 15.39
N GLU A 97 -3.34 -21.72 15.37
CA GLU A 97 -3.95 -22.27 16.59
C GLU A 97 -2.90 -22.47 17.71
N GLY A 98 -3.15 -21.85 18.88
CA GLY A 98 -2.25 -21.91 20.03
C GLY A 98 -0.94 -21.11 19.89
N ARG A 99 -0.78 -20.33 18.84
CA ARG A 99 0.39 -19.47 18.60
C ARG A 99 0.07 -18.01 18.85
N ARG A 100 1.09 -17.24 19.22
CA ARG A 100 0.99 -15.78 19.27
C ARG A 100 1.01 -15.23 17.84
N ALA A 101 0.06 -14.37 17.53
CA ALA A 101 0.02 -13.67 16.25
C ALA A 101 -0.30 -12.19 16.42
N LEU A 102 0.24 -11.38 15.53
CA LEU A 102 -0.07 -9.97 15.36
C LEU A 102 -0.61 -9.77 13.95
N PHE A 103 -1.86 -9.36 13.85
CA PHE A 103 -2.50 -9.06 12.58
C PHE A 103 -2.35 -7.57 12.27
N HIS A 104 -1.67 -7.25 11.18
CA HIS A 104 -1.47 -5.89 10.71
C HIS A 104 -2.43 -5.62 9.55
N HIS A 105 -3.44 -4.80 9.81
CA HIS A 105 -4.55 -4.52 8.91
C HIS A 105 -4.29 -3.26 8.09
N HIS A 106 -4.10 -3.43 6.79
CA HIS A 106 -3.97 -2.32 5.84
C HIS A 106 -5.31 -1.99 5.17
N ASP A 107 -6.11 -3.01 4.88
CA ASP A 107 -7.43 -2.93 4.29
C ASP A 107 -8.34 -3.94 4.98
N LEU A 108 -9.61 -3.59 5.17
CA LEU A 108 -10.62 -4.51 5.67
C LEU A 108 -11.63 -4.83 4.56
N ALA A 109 -11.96 -6.10 4.38
CA ALA A 109 -12.77 -6.57 3.26
C ALA A 109 -14.12 -5.83 3.17
N TRP A 110 -14.76 -5.59 4.31
CA TRP A 110 -16.07 -4.92 4.37
C TRP A 110 -16.04 -3.43 4.00
N GLN A 111 -14.88 -2.79 3.94
CA GLN A 111 -14.72 -1.42 3.48
C GLN A 111 -14.89 -1.27 1.96
N ARG A 112 -14.96 -2.41 1.25
CA ARG A 112 -15.20 -2.50 -0.18
C ARG A 112 -16.42 -3.37 -0.44
N GLU A 113 -17.51 -2.78 -0.91
CA GLU A 113 -18.80 -3.47 -1.09
C GLU A 113 -18.67 -4.82 -1.81
N HIS A 114 -17.92 -4.86 -2.92
CA HIS A 114 -17.72 -6.07 -3.70
C HIS A 114 -16.87 -7.15 -3.00
N LEU A 115 -16.14 -6.82 -1.92
CA LEU A 115 -15.33 -7.75 -1.13
C LEU A 115 -15.91 -8.06 0.25
N ALA A 116 -16.97 -7.36 0.66
CA ALA A 116 -17.56 -7.52 2.00
C ALA A 116 -18.01 -8.97 2.29
N HIS A 117 -18.38 -9.72 1.26
CA HIS A 117 -18.76 -11.13 1.35
C HIS A 117 -17.61 -12.06 1.77
N LEU A 118 -16.36 -11.64 1.66
CA LEU A 118 -15.19 -12.45 2.03
C LEU A 118 -15.00 -12.55 3.55
N GLY A 119 -15.76 -11.77 4.33
CA GLY A 119 -15.62 -11.67 5.78
C GLY A 119 -14.40 -10.82 6.17
N GLY A 120 -14.05 -10.91 7.44
CA GLY A 120 -12.92 -10.16 8.02
C GLY A 120 -12.02 -11.04 8.88
N PRO A 121 -11.10 -10.42 9.63
CA PRO A 121 -10.25 -11.15 10.55
C PRO A 121 -11.07 -11.82 11.66
N LEU A 122 -10.54 -12.94 12.15
CA LEU A 122 -10.98 -13.58 13.37
C LEU A 122 -10.09 -13.13 14.53
N ASP A 123 -10.57 -13.33 15.76
CA ASP A 123 -9.82 -13.05 16.99
C ASP A 123 -9.67 -14.29 17.87
N ALA A 124 -8.64 -14.31 18.70
CA ALA A 124 -8.41 -15.32 19.73
C ALA A 124 -7.50 -14.73 20.85
N ASP A 125 -7.54 -15.32 22.04
CA ASP A 125 -6.86 -14.81 23.24
C ASP A 125 -5.37 -14.46 23.06
N GLN A 126 -4.66 -15.19 22.17
CA GLN A 126 -3.23 -15.00 21.93
C GLN A 126 -2.92 -14.11 20.73
N TRP A 127 -3.95 -13.56 20.08
CA TRP A 127 -3.82 -12.70 18.92
C TRP A 127 -3.91 -11.24 19.32
N ARG A 128 -3.27 -10.38 18.55
CA ARG A 128 -3.34 -8.93 18.68
C ARG A 128 -3.58 -8.34 17.30
N HIS A 129 -4.29 -7.23 17.27
CA HIS A 129 -4.65 -6.57 16.03
C HIS A 129 -4.15 -5.14 16.06
N VAL A 130 -3.57 -4.70 14.94
CA VAL A 130 -3.22 -3.31 14.69
C VAL A 130 -3.77 -2.89 13.33
N ALA A 131 -4.21 -1.67 13.22
CA ALA A 131 -4.69 -1.11 11.97
C ALA A 131 -3.99 0.22 11.67
N ILE A 132 -3.85 0.52 10.39
CA ILE A 132 -3.07 1.67 9.91
C ILE A 132 -3.87 2.98 9.87
N ASN A 133 -5.13 2.99 10.31
CA ASN A 133 -5.98 4.17 10.41
C ASN A 133 -7.05 3.98 11.50
N GLN A 134 -7.55 5.09 12.04
CA GLN A 134 -8.53 5.10 13.13
C GLN A 134 -9.86 4.48 12.70
N ARG A 135 -10.29 4.76 11.48
CA ARG A 135 -11.51 4.17 10.92
C ARG A 135 -11.50 2.64 11.02
N SER A 136 -10.39 1.99 10.65
CA SER A 136 -10.28 0.54 10.71
C SER A 136 -10.27 0.03 12.16
N VAL A 137 -9.66 0.76 13.09
CA VAL A 137 -9.72 0.44 14.53
C VAL A 137 -11.17 0.47 15.01
N ASP A 138 -11.91 1.56 14.73
CA ASP A 138 -13.29 1.72 15.14
C ASP A 138 -14.19 0.61 14.56
N GLU A 139 -14.02 0.29 13.27
CA GLU A 139 -14.79 -0.76 12.60
C GLU A 139 -14.46 -2.18 13.10
N LEU A 140 -13.22 -2.43 13.57
CA LEU A 140 -12.84 -3.68 14.25
C LEU A 140 -13.49 -3.77 15.63
N HIS A 141 -13.44 -2.69 16.42
CA HIS A 141 -14.10 -2.61 17.74
C HIS A 141 -15.61 -2.84 17.65
N GLU A 142 -16.28 -2.26 16.65
CA GLU A 142 -17.70 -2.52 16.39
C GLU A 142 -18.02 -4.00 16.15
N ARG A 143 -17.02 -4.79 15.74
CA ARG A 143 -17.13 -6.24 15.50
C ARG A 143 -16.59 -7.08 16.65
N GLY A 144 -16.24 -6.43 17.77
CA GLY A 144 -15.74 -7.10 18.99
C GLY A 144 -14.29 -7.50 18.91
N ILE A 145 -13.50 -6.95 17.97
CA ILE A 145 -12.06 -7.19 17.84
C ILE A 145 -11.31 -5.98 18.38
N GLU A 146 -10.59 -6.14 19.48
CA GLU A 146 -9.74 -5.09 20.03
C GLU A 146 -8.52 -4.88 19.14
N ALA A 147 -8.33 -3.64 18.67
CA ALA A 147 -7.23 -3.27 17.79
C ALA A 147 -6.58 -1.97 18.24
N GLU A 148 -5.27 -1.86 18.04
CA GLU A 148 -4.52 -0.64 18.28
C GLU A 148 -4.23 0.10 16.98
N LEU A 149 -4.17 1.44 17.07
CA LEU A 149 -3.80 2.29 15.95
C LEU A 149 -2.29 2.39 15.84
N VAL A 150 -1.76 1.96 14.71
CA VAL A 150 -0.35 2.18 14.34
C VAL A 150 -0.31 2.68 12.91
N TYR A 151 -0.16 3.99 12.74
CA TYR A 151 -0.06 4.59 11.40
C TYR A 151 1.17 4.10 10.63
N ASN A 152 1.09 4.14 9.32
CA ASN A 152 2.26 3.94 8.47
C ASN A 152 3.33 4.97 8.80
N SER A 153 4.59 4.53 8.81
CA SER A 153 5.72 5.39 9.17
C SER A 153 6.35 6.03 7.93
N PHE A 154 6.89 7.24 8.13
CA PHE A 154 7.57 8.01 7.07
C PHE A 154 8.88 8.57 7.60
N ASP A 155 9.89 8.62 6.72
CA ASP A 155 11.10 9.39 6.99
C ASP A 155 10.74 10.87 6.90
N CYS A 156 10.97 11.62 7.97
CA CYS A 156 10.71 13.05 8.01
C CYS A 156 11.80 13.90 7.33
N ASP A 157 12.94 13.30 7.02
CA ASP A 157 14.05 13.92 6.27
C ASP A 157 14.53 12.95 5.17
N PRO A 158 13.68 12.67 4.16
CA PRO A 158 14.03 11.73 3.10
C PRO A 158 15.15 12.27 2.23
N PRO A 159 15.85 11.41 1.47
CA PRO A 159 16.83 11.85 0.50
C PRO A 159 16.26 12.94 -0.42
N ARG A 160 17.03 13.96 -0.68
CA ARG A 160 16.66 15.01 -1.63
C ARG A 160 16.88 14.51 -3.04
N GLY A 161 15.83 14.42 -3.83
CA GLY A 161 15.94 14.08 -5.24
C GLY A 161 16.53 15.21 -6.09
N ASP A 162 17.02 14.88 -7.27
CA ASP A 162 17.61 15.82 -8.22
C ASP A 162 16.57 16.29 -9.25
N ARG A 163 15.96 17.45 -8.98
CA ARG A 163 14.97 18.07 -9.87
C ARG A 163 15.54 18.37 -11.27
N VAL A 164 16.76 18.91 -11.33
CA VAL A 164 17.33 19.40 -12.60
C VAL A 164 17.66 18.24 -13.53
N THR A 165 18.40 17.27 -13.01
CA THR A 165 18.78 16.08 -13.79
C THR A 165 17.54 15.28 -14.21
N THR A 166 16.56 15.12 -13.31
CA THR A 166 15.35 14.35 -13.60
C THR A 166 14.50 15.03 -14.67
N ARG A 167 14.26 16.34 -14.57
CA ARG A 167 13.50 17.08 -15.60
C ARG A 167 14.20 17.04 -16.96
N HIS A 168 15.52 17.23 -16.98
CA HIS A 168 16.30 17.12 -18.22
C HIS A 168 16.19 15.71 -18.84
N ALA A 169 16.25 14.65 -18.03
CA ALA A 169 16.10 13.28 -18.52
C ALA A 169 14.68 12.99 -19.05
N LEU A 170 13.66 13.69 -18.53
CA LEU A 170 12.28 13.64 -19.03
C LEU A 170 12.05 14.52 -20.28
N GLY A 171 13.06 15.30 -20.70
CA GLY A 171 12.93 16.24 -21.82
C GLY A 171 12.07 17.47 -21.49
N LEU A 172 12.05 17.88 -20.21
CA LEU A 172 11.24 18.99 -19.71
C LEU A 172 12.14 20.19 -19.36
N ASP A 173 11.69 21.36 -19.79
CA ASP A 173 12.28 22.64 -19.39
C ASP A 173 11.42 23.31 -18.29
N ASP A 174 10.53 24.24 -18.68
CA ASP A 174 9.70 25.02 -17.76
C ASP A 174 8.25 24.56 -17.68
N GLU A 175 7.90 23.45 -18.33
CA GLU A 175 6.54 22.89 -18.31
C GLU A 175 6.14 22.51 -16.90
N ARG A 176 4.85 22.70 -16.56
CA ARG A 176 4.31 22.23 -15.28
C ARG A 176 4.20 20.72 -15.28
N LEU A 177 4.76 20.09 -14.26
CA LEU A 177 4.76 18.63 -14.09
C LEU A 177 3.93 18.23 -12.88
N VAL A 178 2.85 17.52 -13.11
CA VAL A 178 2.05 16.86 -12.09
C VAL A 178 2.44 15.40 -12.01
N VAL A 179 2.81 14.91 -10.85
CA VAL A 179 3.15 13.49 -10.66
C VAL A 179 2.02 12.73 -9.97
N MET A 180 1.71 11.55 -10.47
CA MET A 180 0.83 10.57 -9.84
C MET A 180 1.67 9.37 -9.40
N PRO A 181 2.14 9.34 -8.13
CA PRO A 181 3.14 8.36 -7.67
C PRO A 181 2.50 7.04 -7.23
N THR A 182 1.52 6.56 -7.99
CA THR A 182 0.80 5.33 -7.69
C THR A 182 0.66 4.46 -8.93
N ARG A 183 0.35 3.18 -8.73
CA ARG A 183 -0.07 2.30 -9.83
C ARG A 183 -1.38 2.80 -10.44
N ALA A 184 -1.55 2.63 -11.74
CA ALA A 184 -2.79 2.98 -12.42
C ALA A 184 -3.82 1.85 -12.23
N LEU A 185 -4.88 2.15 -11.49
CA LEU A 185 -5.99 1.26 -11.16
C LEU A 185 -7.30 2.04 -11.28
N ALA A 186 -8.42 1.39 -11.50
CA ALA A 186 -9.73 2.06 -11.61
C ALA A 186 -10.00 3.02 -10.44
N ARG A 187 -9.79 2.56 -9.20
CA ARG A 187 -10.00 3.39 -7.99
C ARG A 187 -9.04 4.56 -7.83
N LYS A 188 -7.91 4.57 -8.55
CA LYS A 188 -6.92 5.66 -8.53
C LYS A 188 -7.35 6.83 -9.42
N ASN A 189 -8.40 6.66 -10.24
CA ASN A 189 -9.07 7.72 -10.97
C ASN A 189 -8.13 8.58 -11.84
N VAL A 190 -7.41 7.95 -12.77
CA VAL A 190 -6.52 8.65 -13.69
C VAL A 190 -7.25 9.74 -14.48
N ALA A 191 -8.55 9.55 -14.75
CA ALA A 191 -9.38 10.57 -15.42
C ALA A 191 -9.42 11.89 -14.63
N GLY A 192 -9.53 11.83 -13.30
CA GLY A 192 -9.47 13.02 -12.44
C GLY A 192 -8.11 13.71 -12.48
N ALA A 193 -7.00 12.93 -12.56
CA ALA A 193 -5.67 13.50 -12.73
C ALA A 193 -5.51 14.22 -14.08
N LEU A 194 -6.03 13.63 -15.16
CA LEU A 194 -6.01 14.23 -16.49
C LEU A 194 -6.82 15.53 -16.54
N GLU A 195 -7.99 15.55 -15.90
CA GLU A 195 -8.81 16.77 -15.84
C GLU A 195 -8.10 17.90 -15.07
N LEU A 196 -7.47 17.59 -13.93
CA LEU A 196 -6.66 18.56 -13.21
C LEU A 196 -5.51 19.10 -14.09
N CYS A 197 -4.76 18.22 -14.75
CA CYS A 197 -3.66 18.62 -15.62
C CYS A 197 -4.14 19.50 -16.78
N ARG A 198 -5.30 19.19 -17.38
CA ARG A 198 -5.93 20.02 -18.41
C ARG A 198 -6.24 21.43 -17.91
N GLN A 199 -6.77 21.57 -16.69
CA GLN A 199 -7.08 22.88 -16.09
C GLN A 199 -5.82 23.67 -15.75
N LEU A 200 -4.75 23.01 -15.38
CA LEU A 200 -3.48 23.64 -15.00
C LEU A 200 -2.54 23.89 -16.20
N ASP A 201 -2.89 23.44 -17.41
CA ASP A 201 -1.99 23.39 -18.55
C ASP A 201 -0.65 22.72 -18.17
N ALA A 202 -0.76 21.47 -17.72
CA ALA A 202 0.34 20.69 -17.15
C ALA A 202 0.46 19.32 -17.78
N LEU A 203 1.66 18.72 -17.71
CA LEU A 203 1.90 17.32 -18.06
C LEU A 203 1.56 16.44 -16.86
N LEU A 204 1.09 15.22 -17.14
CA LEU A 204 0.91 14.17 -16.14
C LEU A 204 2.02 13.15 -16.23
N TRP A 205 2.69 12.85 -15.11
CA TRP A 205 3.64 11.74 -15.01
C TRP A 205 3.05 10.62 -14.16
N LEU A 206 2.71 9.51 -14.84
CA LEU A 206 2.25 8.27 -14.19
C LEU A 206 3.47 7.40 -13.87
N LEU A 207 3.81 7.27 -12.58
CA LEU A 207 4.99 6.51 -12.16
C LEU A 207 4.76 5.00 -12.15
N GLY A 208 3.61 4.56 -11.66
CA GLY A 208 3.32 3.14 -11.51
C GLY A 208 2.72 2.50 -12.75
N PRO A 209 2.89 1.19 -12.91
CA PRO A 209 2.26 0.42 -13.99
C PRO A 209 0.74 0.37 -13.84
N SER A 210 0.06 -0.03 -14.90
CA SER A 210 -1.33 -0.46 -14.83
C SER A 210 -1.41 -1.88 -14.29
N GLU A 211 -2.35 -2.13 -13.38
CA GLU A 211 -2.60 -3.44 -12.78
C GLU A 211 -4.11 -3.72 -12.70
N ASP A 212 -4.45 -4.92 -12.26
CA ASP A 212 -5.83 -5.39 -12.03
C ASP A 212 -6.73 -5.29 -13.29
N GLY A 213 -6.14 -5.46 -14.49
CA GLY A 213 -6.88 -5.44 -15.76
C GLY A 213 -7.28 -4.04 -16.24
N TYR A 214 -6.74 -2.96 -15.65
CA TYR A 214 -7.10 -1.58 -15.98
C TYR A 214 -6.43 -1.07 -17.27
N GLU A 215 -5.51 -1.81 -17.89
CA GLU A 215 -4.69 -1.35 -19.04
C GLU A 215 -5.52 -0.83 -20.21
N ALA A 216 -6.51 -1.61 -20.66
CA ALA A 216 -7.34 -1.24 -21.80
C ALA A 216 -8.20 0.00 -21.54
N GLU A 217 -8.61 0.25 -20.30
CA GLU A 217 -9.32 1.46 -19.92
C GLU A 217 -8.37 2.65 -19.86
N LEU A 218 -7.19 2.46 -19.29
CA LEU A 218 -6.14 3.47 -19.24
C LEU A 218 -5.77 3.93 -20.65
N ASP A 219 -5.53 3.00 -21.58
CA ASP A 219 -5.18 3.33 -22.97
C ASP A 219 -6.27 4.18 -23.63
N ARG A 220 -7.55 3.81 -23.47
CA ARG A 220 -8.68 4.60 -23.99
C ARG A 220 -8.75 6.01 -23.39
N LEU A 221 -8.47 6.14 -22.08
CA LEU A 221 -8.43 7.44 -21.41
C LEU A 221 -7.30 8.32 -21.97
N LEU A 222 -6.12 7.74 -22.17
CA LEU A 222 -4.96 8.47 -22.69
C LEU A 222 -5.13 8.87 -24.16
N GLU A 223 -5.67 7.97 -25.00
CA GLU A 223 -5.99 8.27 -26.41
C GLU A 223 -7.02 9.40 -26.57
N GLY A 224 -7.98 9.47 -25.64
CA GLY A 224 -9.02 10.52 -25.62
C GLY A 224 -8.56 11.83 -24.98
N SER A 225 -7.36 11.90 -24.42
CA SER A 225 -6.87 13.06 -23.69
C SER A 225 -6.01 13.98 -24.57
N THR A 226 -6.12 15.29 -24.34
CA THR A 226 -5.22 16.30 -24.90
C THR A 226 -4.04 16.62 -23.98
N VAL A 227 -4.03 16.09 -22.77
CA VAL A 227 -2.96 16.27 -21.79
C VAL A 227 -1.76 15.42 -22.19
N PRO A 228 -0.55 16.00 -22.27
CA PRO A 228 0.66 15.20 -22.46
C PRO A 228 0.90 14.30 -21.23
N VAL A 229 1.13 13.00 -21.48
CA VAL A 229 1.32 12.03 -20.41
C VAL A 229 2.66 11.30 -20.58
N LEU A 230 3.47 11.33 -19.52
CA LEU A 230 4.67 10.51 -19.37
C LEU A 230 4.29 9.23 -18.63
N ARG A 231 4.51 8.07 -19.24
CA ARG A 231 4.28 6.76 -18.58
C ARG A 231 5.37 5.76 -18.98
N GLY A 232 5.59 4.78 -18.11
CA GLY A 232 6.57 3.73 -18.36
C GLY A 232 8.02 4.23 -18.33
N LEU A 233 8.24 5.47 -17.92
CA LEU A 233 9.57 6.06 -17.79
C LEU A 233 10.04 5.90 -16.33
N VAL A 234 11.14 5.19 -16.17
CA VAL A 234 11.85 5.10 -14.91
C VAL A 234 13.05 6.03 -14.99
N VAL A 235 12.96 7.17 -14.33
CA VAL A 235 14.03 8.16 -14.25
C VAL A 235 14.32 8.42 -12.78
N GLY A 236 15.50 7.99 -12.33
CA GLY A 236 15.88 8.09 -10.92
C GLY A 236 15.03 7.18 -10.01
N ASP A 237 14.85 7.63 -8.80
CA ASP A 237 14.00 6.97 -7.80
C ASP A 237 12.73 7.79 -7.47
N VAL A 238 12.00 7.38 -6.44
CA VAL A 238 10.77 8.08 -6.01
C VAL A 238 11.08 9.50 -5.51
N HIS A 239 12.22 9.71 -4.87
CA HIS A 239 12.63 11.04 -4.36
C HIS A 239 12.88 12.01 -5.52
N ASP A 240 13.47 11.53 -6.61
CA ASP A 240 13.67 12.29 -7.84
C ASP A 240 12.36 12.68 -8.49
N ALA A 241 11.36 11.77 -8.47
CA ALA A 241 10.05 12.06 -9.01
C ALA A 241 9.32 13.16 -8.22
N TYR A 242 9.35 13.10 -6.90
CA TYR A 242 8.83 14.19 -6.07
C TYR A 242 9.59 15.49 -6.31
N ALA A 243 10.93 15.47 -6.37
CA ALA A 243 11.75 16.66 -6.62
C ALA A 243 11.43 17.29 -7.99
N ALA A 244 11.25 16.48 -9.03
CA ALA A 244 10.96 16.97 -10.39
C ALA A 244 9.58 17.60 -10.51
N SER A 245 8.60 17.18 -9.72
CA SER A 245 7.21 17.62 -9.80
C SER A 245 6.97 19.01 -9.25
N ASP A 246 5.93 19.68 -9.75
CA ASP A 246 5.38 20.92 -9.22
C ASP A 246 4.17 20.68 -8.33
N LEU A 247 3.47 19.56 -8.57
CA LEU A 247 2.29 19.14 -7.82
C LEU A 247 2.22 17.62 -7.81
N VAL A 248 1.85 17.06 -6.67
CA VAL A 248 1.47 15.65 -6.55
C VAL A 248 -0.05 15.55 -6.68
N VAL A 249 -0.55 14.57 -7.43
CA VAL A 249 -1.99 14.33 -7.54
C VAL A 249 -2.34 12.93 -7.04
N MET A 250 -3.37 12.86 -6.19
CA MET A 250 -3.92 11.62 -5.68
C MET A 250 -5.46 11.63 -5.74
N PRO A 251 -6.04 11.47 -6.93
CA PRO A 251 -7.48 11.57 -7.13
C PRO A 251 -8.20 10.27 -6.78
N SER A 252 -7.60 9.45 -5.92
CA SER A 252 -8.12 8.15 -5.51
C SER A 252 -9.49 8.29 -4.84
N THR A 253 -10.43 7.45 -5.25
CA THR A 253 -11.77 7.41 -4.64
C THR A 253 -11.78 6.67 -3.30
N TRP A 254 -10.79 5.83 -3.06
CA TRP A 254 -10.61 5.08 -1.83
C TRP A 254 -9.16 4.64 -1.63
N GLU A 255 -8.68 4.70 -0.37
CA GLU A 255 -7.37 4.18 0.08
C GLU A 255 -7.48 3.67 1.51
N GLY A 256 -6.70 2.63 1.82
CA GLY A 256 -6.48 2.18 3.20
C GLY A 256 -5.68 3.20 4.00
N PHE A 257 -4.66 3.82 3.39
CA PHE A 257 -3.89 4.93 3.96
C PHE A 257 -3.64 6.01 2.91
N GLY A 258 -2.97 5.65 1.81
CA GLY A 258 -2.54 6.59 0.78
C GLY A 258 -1.18 7.20 1.10
N ASN A 259 -0.13 6.38 1.09
CA ASN A 259 1.24 6.81 1.40
C ASN A 259 1.66 8.12 0.71
N PRO A 260 1.32 8.38 -0.57
CA PRO A 260 1.65 9.65 -1.22
C PRO A 260 1.14 10.91 -0.51
N VAL A 261 0.13 10.78 0.37
CA VAL A 261 -0.36 11.93 1.16
C VAL A 261 0.73 12.46 2.08
N LEU A 262 1.39 11.58 2.82
CA LEU A 262 2.48 11.99 3.71
C LEU A 262 3.85 12.02 3.01
N GLU A 263 4.06 11.21 1.98
CA GLU A 263 5.25 11.32 1.14
C GLU A 263 5.37 12.70 0.48
N SER A 264 4.26 13.27 0.01
CA SER A 264 4.26 14.64 -0.54
C SER A 264 4.66 15.68 0.50
N VAL A 265 4.23 15.52 1.75
CA VAL A 265 4.60 16.41 2.86
C VAL A 265 6.09 16.31 3.16
N THR A 266 6.63 15.10 3.30
CA THR A 266 8.06 14.89 3.63
C THR A 266 8.98 15.35 2.50
N HIS A 267 8.49 15.38 1.24
CA HIS A 267 9.21 15.92 0.09
C HIS A 267 8.89 17.40 -0.19
N GLU A 268 8.16 18.07 0.69
CA GLU A 268 7.79 19.48 0.54
C GLU A 268 7.09 19.78 -0.81
N ARG A 269 6.19 18.87 -1.25
CA ARG A 269 5.43 19.02 -2.49
C ARG A 269 3.96 19.28 -2.19
N PRO A 270 3.33 20.26 -2.85
CA PRO A 270 1.89 20.45 -2.74
C PRO A 270 1.16 19.20 -3.25
N LEU A 271 0.04 18.86 -2.61
CA LEU A 271 -0.79 17.70 -2.95
C LEU A 271 -2.21 18.13 -3.27
N ALA A 272 -2.72 17.68 -4.41
CA ALA A 272 -4.14 17.72 -4.75
C ALA A 272 -4.74 16.30 -4.64
N LEU A 273 -5.88 16.16 -3.94
CA LEU A 273 -6.49 14.86 -3.69
C LEU A 273 -8.02 14.93 -3.66
N PHE A 274 -8.70 13.81 -3.94
CA PHE A 274 -10.08 13.62 -3.51
C PHE A 274 -10.11 13.27 -2.02
N TRP A 275 -11.10 13.81 -1.32
CA TRP A 275 -11.27 13.56 0.10
C TRP A 275 -11.89 12.18 0.34
N TYR A 276 -11.09 11.23 0.72
CA TYR A 276 -11.54 9.94 1.25
C TYR A 276 -11.34 9.90 2.78
N PRO A 277 -12.00 8.99 3.51
CA PRO A 277 -12.03 9.05 4.99
C PRO A 277 -10.67 9.17 5.66
N VAL A 278 -9.67 8.39 5.23
CA VAL A 278 -8.34 8.43 5.85
C VAL A 278 -7.57 9.71 5.50
N ALA A 279 -7.80 10.31 4.32
CA ALA A 279 -7.22 11.63 4.01
C ALA A 279 -7.75 12.72 4.93
N LEU A 280 -9.04 12.68 5.30
CA LEU A 280 -9.64 13.58 6.28
C LEU A 280 -9.04 13.36 7.68
N GLU A 281 -8.81 12.11 8.07
CA GLU A 281 -8.16 11.74 9.32
C GLU A 281 -6.74 12.33 9.39
N ILE A 282 -5.94 12.16 8.33
CA ILE A 282 -4.58 12.73 8.24
C ILE A 282 -4.63 14.26 8.31
N ALA A 283 -5.53 14.90 7.57
CA ALA A 283 -5.66 16.36 7.56
C ALA A 283 -6.01 16.93 8.95
N ALA A 284 -6.73 16.17 9.78
CA ALA A 284 -7.08 16.58 11.15
C ALA A 284 -5.84 16.80 12.07
N TYR A 285 -4.68 16.26 11.69
CA TYR A 285 -3.41 16.56 12.36
C TYR A 285 -2.78 17.90 11.96
N GLY A 286 -3.47 18.71 11.16
CA GLY A 286 -3.03 20.06 10.77
C GLY A 286 -2.41 20.16 9.39
N PHE A 287 -2.42 19.09 8.60
CA PHE A 287 -1.97 19.13 7.21
C PHE A 287 -3.00 19.81 6.31
N THR A 288 -2.52 20.57 5.33
CA THR A 288 -3.37 21.27 4.35
C THR A 288 -3.12 20.71 2.95
N PHE A 289 -4.19 20.27 2.30
CA PHE A 289 -4.15 19.73 0.95
C PHE A 289 -5.16 20.46 0.06
N PHE A 290 -4.96 20.41 -1.27
CA PHE A 290 -5.91 20.94 -2.23
C PHE A 290 -6.98 19.87 -2.52
N GLY A 291 -8.25 20.17 -2.24
CA GLY A 291 -9.37 19.30 -2.60
C GLY A 291 -9.62 19.32 -4.11
N LEU A 292 -9.87 18.16 -4.68
CA LEU A 292 -10.42 17.98 -6.03
C LEU A 292 -11.94 17.78 -5.87
N ASP A 293 -12.73 18.51 -6.64
CA ASP A 293 -14.21 18.41 -6.65
C ASP A 293 -14.71 17.41 -7.69
#